data_a31ecf72aa9f1f426be1231d50042692
#
_entry.id   a31ecf72aa9f1f426be1231d50042692
#
_cell.length_a   1.000
_cell.length_b   1.000
_cell.length_c   1.000
_cell.angle_alpha   90.00
_cell.angle_beta   90.00
_cell.angle_gamma   90.00
#
_symmetry.space_group_name_H-M   'P 1'
#
loop_
_entity.id
_entity.type
_entity.pdbx_description
1 polymer ?
#
loop_
_entity_poly.entity_id
_entity_poly.type
_entity_poly.pdbx_seq_one_letter_code
_entity_poly.pdbx_strand_id
1 'polypeptide(L)'
;RHHRPTLWTVWGMPKALTAGNILRMVADMALEKLHKEGVASEISLQGVQMLTDAYLSMIEGQYLDLCYEGRNDISIPQYLDMISRKTGALIRCSTTIGAFIGNQDKLAVSSMGRFGMSLGYIFQIRDDILGVWGDEKHTGKPVGADVKRKKNSLPIVYAMSSIQGTDRQTLYEIYREINLSNEQVSIVLDI
;
A
#
# COMPACT_ATOMS: atom_id res chain seq x y z
N ARG A 1 0.35 6.14 -15.10
CA ARG A 1 -0.09 6.59 -13.77
C ARG A 1 0.25 8.07 -13.61
N HIS A 2 -0.66 8.88 -13.09
CA HIS A 2 -0.48 10.35 -13.02
C HIS A 2 -0.09 10.95 -14.38
N HIS A 3 -0.81 10.60 -15.44
CA HIS A 3 -0.58 11.01 -16.83
C HIS A 3 0.81 10.67 -17.41
N ARG A 4 1.56 9.78 -16.75
CA ARG A 4 2.82 9.24 -17.26
C ARG A 4 2.72 7.72 -17.46
N PRO A 5 3.28 7.19 -18.55
CA PRO A 5 3.34 5.75 -18.75
C PRO A 5 4.17 5.09 -17.64
N THR A 6 3.81 3.88 -17.26
CA THR A 6 4.59 3.09 -16.30
C THR A 6 5.79 2.44 -16.97
N LEU A 7 6.79 2.04 -16.19
CA LEU A 7 8.01 1.41 -16.73
C LEU A 7 7.69 0.19 -17.59
N TRP A 8 6.75 -0.65 -17.15
CA TRP A 8 6.40 -1.87 -17.88
C TRP A 8 5.68 -1.60 -19.20
N THR A 9 4.95 -0.49 -19.34
CA THR A 9 4.33 -0.09 -20.61
C THR A 9 5.34 0.47 -21.61
N VAL A 10 6.45 1.04 -21.13
CA VAL A 10 7.50 1.62 -21.99
C VAL A 10 8.56 0.57 -22.36
N TRP A 11 9.01 -0.24 -21.37
CA TRP A 11 10.15 -1.14 -21.56
C TRP A 11 9.82 -2.62 -21.39
N GLY A 12 8.55 -2.95 -21.17
CA GLY A 12 8.10 -4.33 -20.94
C GLY A 12 8.26 -4.80 -19.50
N MET A 13 7.54 -5.85 -19.17
CA MET A 13 7.45 -6.42 -17.83
C MET A 13 8.80 -6.92 -17.28
N PRO A 14 9.66 -7.65 -18.06
CA PRO A 14 10.93 -8.14 -17.54
C PRO A 14 11.84 -7.02 -17.05
N LYS A 15 11.99 -5.94 -17.84
CA LYS A 15 12.83 -4.80 -17.46
C LYS A 15 12.27 -4.06 -16.23
N ALA A 16 10.95 -3.91 -16.13
CA ALA A 16 10.32 -3.26 -14.99
C ALA A 16 10.54 -4.05 -13.68
N LEU A 17 10.41 -5.38 -13.71
CA LEU A 17 10.68 -6.25 -12.57
C LEU A 17 12.16 -6.21 -12.17
N THR A 18 13.06 -6.31 -13.15
CA THR A 18 14.51 -6.22 -12.92
C THR A 18 14.90 -4.87 -12.32
N ALA A 19 14.32 -3.76 -12.79
CA ALA A 19 14.57 -2.44 -12.22
C ALA A 19 14.15 -2.37 -10.74
N GLY A 20 13.00 -2.95 -10.38
CA GLY A 20 12.57 -3.03 -8.98
C GLY A 20 13.55 -3.79 -8.09
N ASN A 21 14.04 -4.94 -8.56
CA ASN A 21 15.03 -5.74 -7.85
C ASN A 21 16.36 -4.99 -7.67
N ILE A 22 16.83 -4.30 -8.72
CA ILE A 22 18.04 -3.48 -8.65
C ILE A 22 17.88 -2.35 -7.63
N LEU A 23 16.75 -1.64 -7.64
CA LEU A 23 16.49 -0.56 -6.69
C LEU A 23 16.51 -1.06 -5.23
N ARG A 24 16.00 -2.28 -4.98
CA ARG A 24 16.10 -2.90 -3.65
C ARG A 24 17.56 -3.13 -3.24
N MET A 25 18.39 -3.67 -4.14
CA MET A 25 19.81 -3.88 -3.87
C MET A 25 20.56 -2.55 -3.66
N VAL A 26 20.25 -1.53 -4.44
CA VAL A 26 20.84 -0.19 -4.26
C VAL A 26 20.52 0.39 -2.88
N ALA A 27 19.32 0.15 -2.35
CA ALA A 27 18.95 0.60 -1.01
C ALA A 27 19.78 -0.09 0.08
N ASP A 28 20.02 -1.41 -0.01
CA ASP A 28 20.89 -2.13 0.91
C ASP A 28 22.34 -1.63 0.83
N MET A 29 22.86 -1.46 -0.38
CA MET A 29 24.21 -0.93 -0.61
C MET A 29 24.38 0.50 -0.07
N ALA A 30 23.32 1.32 -0.10
CA ALA A 30 23.36 2.67 0.45
C ALA A 30 23.51 2.65 1.98
N LEU A 31 22.78 1.76 2.66
CA LEU A 31 22.91 1.57 4.11
C LEU A 31 24.26 0.96 4.50
N GLU A 32 24.75 -0.03 3.74
CA GLU A 32 26.05 -0.63 3.98
C GLU A 32 27.18 0.41 3.87
N LYS A 33 27.09 1.34 2.92
CA LYS A 33 28.13 2.37 2.72
C LYS A 33 28.19 3.43 3.82
N LEU A 34 27.25 3.51 4.74
CA LEU A 34 27.24 4.51 5.81
C LEU A 34 28.48 4.46 6.69
N HIS A 35 29.14 3.29 6.81
CA HIS A 35 30.41 3.18 7.53
C HIS A 35 31.53 4.06 6.93
N LYS A 36 31.49 4.34 5.63
CA LYS A 36 32.43 5.24 4.95
C LYS A 36 32.21 6.71 5.31
N GLU A 37 31.03 7.03 5.77
CA GLU A 37 30.63 8.37 6.24
C GLU A 37 30.75 8.51 7.77
N GLY A 38 31.44 7.57 8.43
CA GLY A 38 31.73 7.62 9.86
C GLY A 38 30.64 7.03 10.77
N VAL A 39 29.60 6.38 10.20
CA VAL A 39 28.60 5.63 10.97
C VAL A 39 29.17 4.29 11.39
N ALA A 40 29.00 3.90 12.66
CA ALA A 40 29.48 2.61 13.16
C ALA A 40 28.86 1.44 12.35
N SER A 41 29.68 0.43 12.06
CA SER A 41 29.24 -0.71 11.21
C SER A 41 28.03 -1.45 11.78
N GLU A 42 27.93 -1.52 13.10
CA GLU A 42 26.79 -2.13 13.80
C GLU A 42 25.47 -1.39 13.52
N ILE A 43 25.53 -0.05 13.42
CA ILE A 43 24.36 0.77 13.08
C ILE A 43 23.95 0.56 11.63
N SER A 44 24.93 0.52 10.71
CA SER A 44 24.69 0.21 9.31
C SER A 44 24.04 -1.16 9.15
N LEU A 45 24.56 -2.18 9.83
CA LEU A 45 24.00 -3.54 9.80
C LEU A 45 22.57 -3.61 10.34
N GLN A 46 22.30 -2.93 11.46
CA GLN A 46 20.92 -2.84 12.01
C GLN A 46 19.99 -2.13 11.04
N GLY A 47 20.44 -1.08 10.36
CA GLY A 47 19.68 -0.40 9.31
C GLY A 47 19.30 -1.32 8.15
N VAL A 48 20.24 -2.14 7.67
CA VAL A 48 19.97 -3.17 6.64
C VAL A 48 18.97 -4.20 7.13
N GLN A 49 19.11 -4.67 8.37
CA GLN A 49 18.15 -5.62 8.97
C GLN A 49 16.75 -5.02 9.05
N MET A 50 16.60 -3.80 9.56
CA MET A 50 15.33 -3.10 9.65
C MET A 50 14.66 -2.94 8.27
N LEU A 51 15.44 -2.61 7.22
CA LEU A 51 14.94 -2.50 5.85
C LEU A 51 14.49 -3.86 5.31
N THR A 52 15.25 -4.91 5.60
CA THR A 52 14.92 -6.28 5.15
C THR A 52 13.61 -6.77 5.78
N ASP A 53 13.42 -6.57 7.10
CA ASP A 53 12.20 -6.95 7.81
C ASP A 53 10.98 -6.17 7.31
N ALA A 54 11.16 -4.87 7.04
CA ALA A 54 10.09 -4.04 6.48
C ALA A 54 9.73 -4.43 5.04
N TYR A 55 10.71 -4.81 4.24
CA TYR A 55 10.51 -5.29 2.87
C TYR A 55 9.77 -6.63 2.85
N LEU A 56 10.13 -7.56 3.75
CA LEU A 56 9.41 -8.82 3.94
C LEU A 56 7.95 -8.56 4.31
N SER A 57 7.72 -7.70 5.31
CA SER A 57 6.36 -7.30 5.71
C SER A 57 5.58 -6.68 4.55
N MET A 58 6.20 -5.84 3.72
CA MET A 58 5.56 -5.27 2.53
C MET A 58 5.16 -6.36 1.52
N ILE A 59 5.98 -7.38 1.31
CA ILE A 59 5.66 -8.52 0.42
C ILE A 59 4.48 -9.31 0.98
N GLU A 60 4.45 -9.58 2.28
CA GLU A 60 3.31 -10.24 2.94
C GLU A 60 2.02 -9.42 2.78
N GLY A 61 2.09 -8.11 2.99
CA GLY A 61 0.96 -7.20 2.79
C GLY A 61 0.48 -7.16 1.34
N GLN A 62 1.39 -7.20 0.36
CA GLN A 62 1.04 -7.29 -1.06
C GLN A 62 0.38 -8.64 -1.40
N TYR A 63 0.85 -9.73 -0.79
CA TYR A 63 0.22 -11.05 -0.93
C TYR A 63 -1.21 -11.05 -0.38
N LEU A 64 -1.42 -10.48 0.81
CA LEU A 64 -2.75 -10.34 1.41
C LEU A 64 -3.69 -9.51 0.51
N ASP A 65 -3.22 -8.39 -0.01
CA ASP A 65 -4.00 -7.53 -0.92
C ASP A 65 -4.51 -8.32 -2.14
N LEU A 66 -3.63 -9.12 -2.77
CA LEU A 66 -4.00 -9.99 -3.89
C LEU A 66 -4.97 -11.10 -3.48
N CYS A 67 -4.75 -11.73 -2.31
CA CYS A 67 -5.64 -12.77 -1.79
C CYS A 67 -7.03 -12.25 -1.42
N TYR A 68 -7.15 -10.97 -1.14
CA TYR A 68 -8.41 -10.33 -0.78
C TYR A 68 -9.22 -9.89 -2.00
N GLU A 69 -8.59 -9.70 -3.18
CA GLU A 69 -9.30 -9.27 -4.38
C GLU A 69 -10.52 -10.17 -4.67
N GLY A 70 -11.69 -9.57 -4.88
CA GLY A 70 -12.94 -10.26 -5.16
C GLY A 70 -13.62 -10.95 -3.98
N ARG A 71 -13.03 -10.93 -2.77
CA ARG A 71 -13.69 -11.42 -1.55
C ARG A 71 -14.66 -10.37 -1.00
N ASN A 72 -15.70 -10.82 -0.33
CA ASN A 72 -16.73 -9.95 0.28
C ASN A 72 -16.85 -10.14 1.81
N ASP A 73 -15.91 -10.87 2.41
CA ASP A 73 -15.89 -11.24 3.82
C ASP A 73 -14.69 -10.63 4.58
N ILE A 74 -13.99 -9.66 3.98
CA ILE A 74 -12.84 -9.01 4.61
C ILE A 74 -13.32 -8.00 5.65
N SER A 75 -12.85 -8.19 6.88
CA SER A 75 -13.14 -7.28 7.99
C SER A 75 -12.23 -6.06 8.00
N ILE A 76 -12.67 -4.98 8.65
CA ILE A 76 -11.83 -3.77 8.84
C ILE A 76 -10.49 -4.08 9.51
N PRO A 77 -10.41 -4.90 10.59
CA PRO A 77 -9.12 -5.28 11.16
C PRO A 77 -8.18 -6.00 10.17
N GLN A 78 -8.71 -6.89 9.32
CA GLN A 78 -7.90 -7.57 8.28
C GLN A 78 -7.41 -6.58 7.23
N TYR A 79 -8.25 -5.64 6.79
CA TYR A 79 -7.84 -4.57 5.89
C TYR A 79 -6.73 -3.71 6.51
N LEU A 80 -6.89 -3.28 7.77
CA LEU A 80 -5.88 -2.46 8.47
C LEU A 80 -4.55 -3.22 8.63
N ASP A 81 -4.57 -4.52 8.96
CA ASP A 81 -3.35 -5.33 9.00
C ASP A 81 -2.67 -5.38 7.63
N MET A 82 -3.42 -5.64 6.57
CA MET A 82 -2.91 -5.69 5.20
C MET A 82 -2.23 -4.37 4.81
N ILE A 83 -2.86 -3.20 5.01
CA ILE A 83 -2.27 -1.91 4.65
C ILE A 83 -1.11 -1.50 5.55
N SER A 84 -1.12 -1.93 6.83
CA SER A 84 0.00 -1.71 7.74
C SER A 84 1.28 -2.36 7.21
N ARG A 85 1.15 -3.56 6.66
CA ARG A 85 2.25 -4.31 6.05
C ARG A 85 2.60 -3.76 4.66
N LYS A 86 1.63 -3.69 3.74
CA LYS A 86 1.85 -3.34 2.34
C LYS A 86 2.41 -1.93 2.15
N THR A 87 1.89 -0.96 2.91
CA THR A 87 2.22 0.46 2.77
C THR A 87 2.92 1.00 4.02
N GLY A 88 2.41 0.68 5.20
CA GLY A 88 2.90 1.20 6.46
C GLY A 88 4.32 0.77 6.80
N ALA A 89 4.68 -0.49 6.55
CA ALA A 89 5.96 -1.06 6.95
C ALA A 89 7.17 -0.30 6.38
N LEU A 90 7.19 0.00 5.09
CA LEU A 90 8.31 0.72 4.47
C LEU A 90 8.35 2.20 4.87
N ILE A 91 7.21 2.86 5.01
CA ILE A 91 7.14 4.26 5.46
C ILE A 91 7.62 4.36 6.91
N ARG A 92 7.14 3.47 7.78
CA ARG A 92 7.62 3.35 9.15
C ARG A 92 9.13 3.11 9.20
N CYS A 93 9.62 2.16 8.41
CA CYS A 93 11.03 1.82 8.35
C CYS A 93 11.88 3.04 7.95
N SER A 94 11.49 3.77 6.91
CA SER A 94 12.22 4.94 6.42
C SER A 94 12.36 6.03 7.49
N THR A 95 11.27 6.34 8.21
CA THR A 95 11.30 7.34 9.30
C THR A 95 12.08 6.83 10.51
N THR A 96 11.97 5.54 10.84
CA THR A 96 12.68 4.92 11.96
C THR A 96 14.18 4.86 11.71
N ILE A 97 14.62 4.43 10.52
CA ILE A 97 16.04 4.36 10.13
C ILE A 97 16.66 5.76 10.17
N GLY A 98 15.96 6.79 9.65
CA GLY A 98 16.46 8.16 9.70
C GLY A 98 16.73 8.65 11.12
N ALA A 99 15.80 8.42 12.06
CA ALA A 99 15.99 8.75 13.46
C ALA A 99 17.09 7.90 14.12
N PHE A 100 17.14 6.60 13.79
CA PHE A 100 18.12 5.67 14.36
C PHE A 100 19.55 6.01 13.96
N ILE A 101 19.79 6.36 12.70
CA ILE A 101 21.12 6.78 12.23
C ILE A 101 21.47 8.17 12.77
N GLY A 102 20.49 9.07 12.88
CA GLY A 102 20.73 10.47 13.25
C GLY A 102 21.15 10.68 14.70
N ASN A 103 20.52 10.02 15.68
CA ASN A 103 20.84 10.25 17.10
C ASN A 103 20.68 9.04 18.02
N GLN A 104 20.12 7.93 17.54
CA GLN A 104 19.91 6.68 18.29
C GLN A 104 19.10 6.83 19.59
N ASP A 105 18.48 7.98 19.86
CA ASP A 105 17.59 8.13 21.00
C ASP A 105 16.36 7.23 20.83
N LYS A 106 16.13 6.33 21.79
CA LYS A 106 15.06 5.34 21.74
C LYS A 106 13.67 5.97 21.64
N LEU A 107 13.46 7.12 22.30
CA LEU A 107 12.18 7.81 22.27
C LEU A 107 11.93 8.45 20.90
N ALA A 108 12.93 9.11 20.33
CA ALA A 108 12.87 9.70 18.99
C ALA A 108 12.63 8.61 17.94
N VAL A 109 13.41 7.52 17.97
CA VAL A 109 13.27 6.37 17.06
C VAL A 109 11.85 5.77 17.13
N SER A 110 11.35 5.53 18.34
CA SER A 110 10.00 4.99 18.55
C SER A 110 8.91 5.95 18.06
N SER A 111 9.07 7.25 18.33
CA SER A 111 8.11 8.29 17.91
C SER A 111 8.07 8.43 16.37
N MET A 112 9.23 8.43 15.71
CA MET A 112 9.32 8.45 14.27
C MET A 112 8.76 7.18 13.63
N GLY A 113 8.90 6.03 14.30
CA GLY A 113 8.24 4.80 13.87
C GLY A 113 6.71 4.89 13.92
N ARG A 114 6.15 5.43 15.01
CA ARG A 114 4.69 5.67 15.11
C ARG A 114 4.21 6.68 14.06
N PHE A 115 4.93 7.77 13.89
CA PHE A 115 4.64 8.77 12.86
C PHE A 115 4.61 8.14 11.46
N GLY A 116 5.64 7.36 11.10
CA GLY A 116 5.71 6.69 9.81
C GLY A 116 4.57 5.71 9.57
N MET A 117 4.18 4.95 10.60
CA MET A 117 3.02 4.05 10.49
C MET A 117 1.71 4.81 10.28
N SER A 118 1.47 5.88 11.05
CA SER A 118 0.28 6.72 10.89
C SER A 118 0.22 7.36 9.51
N LEU A 119 1.37 7.84 8.99
CA LEU A 119 1.46 8.37 7.63
C LEU A 119 1.15 7.30 6.59
N GLY A 120 1.60 6.06 6.80
CA GLY A 120 1.29 4.91 5.96
C GLY A 120 -0.21 4.63 5.86
N TYR A 121 -0.91 4.63 7.00
CA TYR A 121 -2.37 4.51 7.03
C TYR A 121 -3.07 5.64 6.28
N ILE A 122 -2.73 6.89 6.57
CA ILE A 122 -3.32 8.07 5.91
C ILE A 122 -3.11 8.00 4.41
N PHE A 123 -1.88 7.66 3.98
CA PHE A 123 -1.54 7.55 2.56
C PHE A 123 -2.39 6.50 1.85
N GLN A 124 -2.51 5.29 2.42
CA GLN A 124 -3.24 4.20 1.78
C GLN A 124 -4.75 4.45 1.79
N ILE A 125 -5.31 4.91 2.92
CA ILE A 125 -6.74 5.24 3.02
C ILE A 125 -7.10 6.34 2.00
N ARG A 126 -6.26 7.37 1.87
CA ARG A 126 -6.47 8.39 0.85
C ARG A 126 -6.42 7.84 -0.58
N ASP A 127 -5.45 6.96 -0.88
CA ASP A 127 -5.36 6.33 -2.21
C ASP A 127 -6.61 5.50 -2.50
N ASP A 128 -7.13 4.79 -1.52
CA ASP A 128 -8.36 3.98 -1.63
C ASP A 128 -9.61 4.85 -1.86
N ILE A 129 -9.75 5.97 -1.14
CA ILE A 129 -10.84 6.94 -1.37
C ILE A 129 -10.77 7.51 -2.79
N LEU A 130 -9.56 7.89 -3.23
CA LEU A 130 -9.35 8.39 -4.58
C LEU A 130 -9.54 7.32 -5.66
N GLY A 131 -9.30 6.06 -5.35
CA GLY A 131 -9.56 4.92 -6.23
C GLY A 131 -11.04 4.65 -6.50
N VAL A 132 -11.89 5.08 -5.57
CA VAL A 132 -13.37 4.98 -5.68
C VAL A 132 -13.97 6.25 -6.27
N TRP A 133 -13.68 7.43 -5.71
CA TRP A 133 -14.35 8.69 -6.09
C TRP A 133 -13.43 9.74 -6.72
N GLY A 134 -12.15 9.43 -6.90
CA GLY A 134 -11.19 10.41 -7.41
C GLY A 134 -11.46 10.84 -8.85
N ASP A 135 -11.40 12.15 -9.11
CA ASP A 135 -11.51 12.71 -10.46
C ASP A 135 -10.34 12.20 -11.35
N GLU A 136 -10.68 11.77 -12.55
CA GLU A 136 -9.72 11.28 -13.54
C GLU A 136 -8.62 12.30 -13.86
N LYS A 137 -8.94 13.59 -13.87
CA LYS A 137 -7.97 14.67 -14.10
C LYS A 137 -6.85 14.69 -13.07
N HIS A 138 -7.15 14.29 -11.82
CA HIS A 138 -6.18 14.28 -10.73
C HIS A 138 -5.52 12.92 -10.53
N THR A 139 -6.27 11.83 -10.73
CA THR A 139 -5.78 10.46 -10.46
C THR A 139 -5.13 9.79 -11.67
N GLY A 140 -5.52 10.22 -12.88
CA GLY A 140 -5.17 9.55 -14.13
C GLY A 140 -5.85 8.19 -14.32
N LYS A 141 -6.94 7.93 -13.55
CA LYS A 141 -7.76 6.72 -13.63
C LYS A 141 -9.23 7.11 -13.71
N PRO A 142 -10.07 6.32 -14.40
CA PRO A 142 -11.53 6.52 -14.37
C PRO A 142 -12.07 6.46 -12.94
N VAL A 143 -13.13 7.22 -12.65
CA VAL A 143 -13.88 7.13 -11.40
C VAL A 143 -14.38 5.69 -11.21
N GLY A 144 -14.30 5.15 -10.00
CA GLY A 144 -14.66 3.77 -9.72
C GLY A 144 -13.67 2.72 -10.21
N ALA A 145 -12.44 3.10 -10.56
CA ALA A 145 -11.43 2.16 -11.06
C ALA A 145 -11.14 0.99 -10.10
N ASP A 146 -11.13 1.26 -8.79
CA ASP A 146 -10.90 0.24 -7.77
C ASP A 146 -12.16 -0.63 -7.57
N VAL A 147 -13.38 -0.06 -7.71
CA VAL A 147 -14.65 -0.80 -7.74
C VAL A 147 -14.66 -1.75 -8.93
N LYS A 148 -14.32 -1.26 -10.12
CA LYS A 148 -14.28 -2.06 -11.36
C LYS A 148 -13.37 -3.29 -11.25
N ARG A 149 -12.28 -3.17 -10.49
CA ARG A 149 -11.32 -4.25 -10.21
C ARG A 149 -11.70 -5.10 -9.01
N LYS A 150 -12.81 -4.80 -8.34
CA LYS A 150 -13.25 -5.47 -7.10
C LYS A 150 -12.18 -5.47 -6.01
N LYS A 151 -11.41 -4.38 -5.94
CA LYS A 151 -10.40 -4.21 -4.90
C LYS A 151 -11.09 -4.00 -3.55
N ASN A 152 -10.61 -4.67 -2.51
CA ASN A 152 -11.05 -4.46 -1.14
C ASN A 152 -10.40 -3.20 -0.54
N SER A 153 -10.75 -2.04 -1.11
CA SER A 153 -10.39 -0.73 -0.56
C SER A 153 -11.20 -0.42 0.70
N LEU A 154 -10.74 0.51 1.55
CA LEU A 154 -11.45 0.85 2.78
C LEU A 154 -12.93 1.18 2.58
N PRO A 155 -13.34 2.02 1.59
CA PRO A 155 -14.75 2.30 1.36
C PRO A 155 -15.57 1.03 1.13
N ILE A 156 -15.08 0.09 0.33
CA ILE A 156 -15.77 -1.16 0.03
C ILE A 156 -15.86 -2.06 1.25
N VAL A 157 -14.77 -2.25 1.98
CA VAL A 157 -14.74 -3.07 3.20
C VAL A 157 -15.69 -2.47 4.26
N TYR A 158 -15.73 -1.14 4.37
CA TYR A 158 -16.64 -0.45 5.28
C TYR A 158 -18.10 -0.62 4.86
N ALA A 159 -18.41 -0.42 3.58
CA ALA A 159 -19.74 -0.62 3.04
C ALA A 159 -20.25 -2.05 3.28
N MET A 160 -19.43 -3.07 2.93
CA MET A 160 -19.76 -4.48 3.16
C MET A 160 -20.06 -4.80 4.61
N SER A 161 -19.40 -4.14 5.56
CA SER A 161 -19.58 -4.38 7.00
C SER A 161 -20.72 -3.58 7.65
N SER A 162 -21.09 -2.41 7.09
CA SER A 162 -21.94 -1.43 7.76
C SER A 162 -23.32 -1.28 7.12
N ILE A 163 -23.45 -1.48 5.81
CA ILE A 163 -24.68 -1.31 5.07
C ILE A 163 -25.67 -2.44 5.38
N GLN A 164 -26.97 -2.11 5.42
CA GLN A 164 -28.06 -3.04 5.69
C GLN A 164 -29.17 -2.94 4.61
N GLY A 165 -30.11 -3.86 4.64
CA GLY A 165 -31.28 -3.83 3.75
C GLY A 165 -30.95 -4.19 2.29
N THR A 166 -31.67 -3.54 1.38
CA THR A 166 -31.58 -3.77 -0.07
C THR A 166 -30.22 -3.44 -0.66
N ASP A 167 -29.59 -2.35 -0.20
CA ASP A 167 -28.31 -1.90 -0.69
C ASP A 167 -27.21 -2.91 -0.39
N ARG A 168 -27.26 -3.55 0.79
CA ARG A 168 -26.37 -4.65 1.12
C ARG A 168 -26.53 -5.82 0.15
N GLN A 169 -27.76 -6.22 -0.14
CA GLN A 169 -28.03 -7.33 -1.07
C GLN A 169 -27.49 -6.98 -2.46
N THR A 170 -27.80 -5.79 -2.96
CA THR A 170 -27.32 -5.30 -4.25
C THR A 170 -25.78 -5.31 -4.33
N LEU A 171 -25.11 -4.77 -3.30
CA LEU A 171 -23.66 -4.75 -3.24
C LEU A 171 -23.05 -6.17 -3.28
N TYR A 172 -23.61 -7.10 -2.50
CA TYR A 172 -23.16 -8.49 -2.48
C TYR A 172 -23.41 -9.22 -3.80
N GLU A 173 -24.55 -8.98 -4.46
CA GLU A 173 -24.88 -9.55 -5.78
C GLU A 173 -23.91 -9.05 -6.85
N ILE A 174 -23.67 -7.74 -6.90
CA ILE A 174 -22.70 -7.13 -7.84
C ILE A 174 -21.31 -7.72 -7.62
N TYR A 175 -20.85 -7.86 -6.38
CA TYR A 175 -19.51 -8.37 -6.09
C TYR A 175 -19.33 -9.88 -6.32
N ARG A 176 -20.42 -10.65 -6.55
CA ARG A 176 -20.37 -12.04 -7.00
C ARG A 176 -20.09 -12.20 -8.48
N GLU A 177 -20.44 -11.19 -9.30
CA GLU A 177 -20.19 -11.22 -10.73
C GLU A 177 -18.68 -11.31 -11.05
N ILE A 178 -18.30 -12.01 -12.11
CA ILE A 178 -16.89 -12.13 -12.51
C ILE A 178 -16.33 -10.78 -12.93
N ASN A 179 -17.09 -10.05 -13.76
CA ASN A 179 -16.72 -8.75 -14.30
C ASN A 179 -17.85 -7.76 -14.10
N LEU A 180 -17.54 -6.59 -13.56
CA LEU A 180 -18.53 -5.53 -13.37
C LEU A 180 -18.77 -4.74 -14.65
N SER A 181 -20.03 -4.47 -15.00
CA SER A 181 -20.40 -3.48 -16.02
C SER A 181 -20.14 -2.05 -15.50
N ASN A 182 -20.17 -1.06 -16.39
CA ASN A 182 -20.06 0.34 -15.95
C ASN A 182 -21.30 0.79 -15.18
N GLU A 183 -22.48 0.25 -15.49
CA GLU A 183 -23.72 0.50 -14.76
C GLU A 183 -23.63 -0.04 -13.33
N GLN A 184 -23.12 -1.26 -13.15
CA GLN A 184 -22.91 -1.84 -11.82
C GLN A 184 -21.89 -1.03 -11.00
N VAL A 185 -20.83 -0.52 -11.64
CA VAL A 185 -19.89 0.39 -10.96
C VAL A 185 -20.61 1.65 -10.51
N SER A 186 -21.47 2.26 -11.34
CA SER A 186 -22.25 3.43 -10.94
C SER A 186 -23.15 3.14 -9.74
N ILE A 187 -23.85 2.01 -9.75
CA ILE A 187 -24.70 1.60 -8.61
C ILE A 187 -23.89 1.50 -7.32
N VAL A 188 -22.68 0.89 -7.38
CA VAL A 188 -21.81 0.78 -6.19
C VAL A 188 -21.30 2.13 -5.72
N LEU A 189 -21.10 3.09 -6.62
CA LEU A 189 -20.66 4.44 -6.25
C LEU A 189 -21.78 5.26 -5.58
N ASP A 190 -23.04 4.92 -5.87
CA ASP A 190 -24.22 5.61 -5.30
C ASP A 190 -24.65 5.01 -3.93
N ILE A 191 -24.25 3.78 -3.61
CA ILE A 191 -24.43 3.11 -2.30
C ILE A 191 -23.44 3.65 -1.27
#